data_347a8277656e8166b70eae01ed22b7c0
#
_entry.id   347a8277656e8166b70eae01ed22b7c0
#
_cell.length_a   1.000
_cell.length_b   1.000
_cell.length_c   1.000
_cell.angle_alpha   90.00
_cell.angle_beta   90.00
_cell.angle_gamma   90.00
#
_symmetry.space_group_name_H-M   'P 1'
#
loop_
_entity.id
_entity.type
_entity.pdbx_description
1 polymer ?
#
loop_
_entity_poly.entity_id
_entity_poly.type
_entity_poly.pdbx_seq_one_letter_code
_entity_poly.pdbx_strand_id
1 'polypeptide(L)'
;CFRTDLFTLFWIDKSRGSQVLYEVLGADFDGVLGCDYFSAYRKYMGELDLRVQFCLAHLIRDMKYLTTLTDKPTQAYGKRLLGTIREMFRTLHRRDELTEQTVERRLATARETILSQATKRVPASREAQNMAIRFCKHGDAFFEFITTPGIDPTNNLAEQAIRFVVLDRKVTQGTRSEKGRE
;
A
#
# COMPACT_ATOMS: atom_id res chain seq x y z
N CYS A 1 -5.58 -7.70 11.59
CA CYS A 1 -5.58 -6.51 12.45
C CYS A 1 -6.18 -5.35 11.67
N PHE A 2 -7.16 -4.69 12.25
CA PHE A 2 -7.77 -3.47 11.74
C PHE A 2 -7.48 -2.35 12.74
N ARG A 3 -7.10 -1.20 12.25
CA ARG A 3 -6.73 -0.07 13.10
C ARG A 3 -7.33 1.23 12.57
N THR A 4 -7.87 2.01 13.49
CA THR A 4 -8.26 3.41 13.30
C THR A 4 -7.51 4.29 14.30
N ASP A 5 -7.75 5.59 14.29
CA ASP A 5 -7.21 6.50 15.31
C ASP A 5 -7.80 6.25 16.70
N LEU A 6 -8.98 5.62 16.76
CA LEU A 6 -9.73 5.40 18.00
C LEU A 6 -9.49 4.02 18.61
N PHE A 7 -9.27 2.98 17.80
CA PHE A 7 -9.12 1.61 18.30
C PHE A 7 -8.29 0.71 17.38
N THR A 8 -7.90 -0.43 17.93
CA THR A 8 -7.27 -1.53 17.20
C THR A 8 -8.05 -2.81 17.46
N LEU A 9 -8.51 -3.47 16.39
CA LEU A 9 -9.20 -4.76 16.43
C LEU A 9 -8.28 -5.86 15.91
N PHE A 10 -8.08 -6.90 16.71
CA PHE A 10 -7.43 -8.14 16.30
C PHE A 10 -8.49 -9.17 15.97
N TRP A 11 -8.55 -9.59 14.73
CA TRP A 11 -9.46 -10.63 14.26
C TRP A 11 -8.65 -11.84 13.83
N ILE A 12 -8.97 -13.01 14.40
CA ILE A 12 -8.29 -14.27 14.11
C ILE A 12 -9.22 -15.14 13.29
N ASP A 13 -8.80 -15.50 12.10
CA ASP A 13 -9.56 -16.35 11.19
C ASP A 13 -8.68 -17.42 10.53
N LYS A 14 -9.30 -18.51 10.07
CA LYS A 14 -8.64 -19.60 9.32
C LYS A 14 -8.25 -19.15 7.91
N SER A 15 -8.99 -18.19 7.35
CA SER A 15 -8.83 -17.66 6.01
C SER A 15 -8.11 -16.31 6.02
N ARG A 16 -7.45 -16.02 4.91
CA ARG A 16 -6.93 -14.67 4.57
C ARG A 16 -7.69 -14.08 3.38
N GLY A 17 -8.86 -14.64 3.07
CA GLY A 17 -9.69 -14.23 1.94
C GLY A 17 -10.45 -12.93 2.20
N SER A 18 -11.13 -12.42 1.18
CA SER A 18 -11.97 -11.22 1.27
C SER A 18 -13.17 -11.39 2.21
N GLN A 19 -13.57 -12.61 2.52
CA GLN A 19 -14.65 -12.91 3.47
C GLN A 19 -14.42 -12.24 4.83
N VAL A 20 -13.18 -12.24 5.31
CA VAL A 20 -12.81 -11.56 6.58
C VAL A 20 -13.10 -10.06 6.53
N LEU A 21 -12.94 -9.43 5.38
CA LEU A 21 -13.25 -8.01 5.20
C LEU A 21 -14.75 -7.75 5.29
N TYR A 22 -15.57 -8.63 4.68
CA TYR A 22 -17.02 -8.55 4.79
C TYR A 22 -17.52 -8.76 6.22
N GLU A 23 -16.93 -9.70 6.95
CA GLU A 23 -17.29 -9.97 8.34
C GLU A 23 -16.96 -8.81 9.29
N VAL A 24 -15.84 -8.12 9.06
CA VAL A 24 -15.36 -7.06 9.96
C VAL A 24 -15.84 -5.67 9.55
N LEU A 25 -15.83 -5.36 8.25
CA LEU A 25 -16.17 -4.03 7.73
C LEU A 25 -17.61 -3.96 7.19
N GLY A 26 -18.17 -5.10 6.79
CA GLY A 26 -19.51 -5.14 6.15
C GLY A 26 -19.45 -4.78 4.67
N ALA A 27 -20.64 -4.73 4.06
CA ALA A 27 -20.83 -4.31 2.68
C ALA A 27 -21.06 -2.78 2.54
N ASP A 28 -21.43 -2.12 3.62
CA ASP A 28 -21.79 -0.69 3.65
C ASP A 28 -20.64 0.18 4.19
N PHE A 29 -19.39 -0.32 4.15
CA PHE A 29 -18.23 0.44 4.62
C PHE A 29 -18.03 1.69 3.74
N ASP A 30 -18.18 2.86 4.34
CA ASP A 30 -18.02 4.18 3.69
C ASP A 30 -16.80 4.91 4.26
N GLY A 31 -15.62 4.38 3.99
CA GLY A 31 -14.37 4.95 4.45
C GLY A 31 -13.25 4.76 3.45
N VAL A 32 -12.02 5.11 3.84
CA VAL A 32 -10.80 4.79 3.10
C VAL A 32 -10.09 3.62 3.77
N LEU A 33 -9.91 2.53 3.07
CA LEU A 33 -9.21 1.35 3.57
C LEU A 33 -7.71 1.44 3.26
N GLY A 34 -6.88 1.69 4.27
CA GLY A 34 -5.42 1.59 4.15
C GLY A 34 -4.95 0.14 4.23
N CYS A 35 -4.30 -0.39 3.17
CA CYS A 35 -3.88 -1.79 3.13
C CYS A 35 -2.68 -2.03 2.21
N ASP A 36 -2.14 -3.25 2.23
CA ASP A 36 -1.18 -3.70 1.22
C ASP A 36 -1.88 -4.08 -0.12
N TYR A 37 -1.08 -4.45 -1.13
CA TYR A 37 -1.62 -4.82 -2.45
C TYR A 37 -2.05 -6.29 -2.52
N PHE A 38 -2.50 -6.91 -1.43
CA PHE A 38 -2.94 -8.31 -1.42
C PHE A 38 -4.27 -8.51 -2.15
N SER A 39 -4.47 -9.70 -2.72
CA SER A 39 -5.61 -9.99 -3.60
C SER A 39 -6.98 -9.87 -2.91
N ALA A 40 -7.07 -10.18 -1.61
CA ALA A 40 -8.31 -10.07 -0.84
C ALA A 40 -8.83 -8.62 -0.78
N TYR A 41 -7.93 -7.65 -0.54
CA TYR A 41 -8.30 -6.23 -0.52
C TYR A 41 -8.73 -5.74 -1.90
N ARG A 42 -8.00 -6.15 -2.96
CA ARG A 42 -8.35 -5.78 -4.34
C ARG A 42 -9.69 -6.37 -4.79
N LYS A 43 -10.03 -7.58 -4.32
CA LYS A 43 -11.33 -8.19 -4.56
C LYS A 43 -12.44 -7.40 -3.85
N TYR A 44 -12.30 -7.16 -2.55
CA TYR A 44 -13.26 -6.40 -1.74
C TYR A 44 -13.47 -4.98 -2.30
N MET A 45 -12.38 -4.27 -2.66
CA MET A 45 -12.42 -2.96 -3.31
C MET A 45 -13.22 -2.99 -4.62
N GLY A 46 -12.98 -3.98 -5.49
CA GLY A 46 -13.63 -4.05 -6.81
C GLY A 46 -15.09 -4.45 -6.75
N GLU A 47 -15.52 -5.18 -5.70
CA GLU A 47 -16.90 -5.60 -5.51
C GLU A 47 -17.78 -4.49 -4.90
N LEU A 48 -17.21 -3.56 -4.14
CA LEU A 48 -17.95 -2.52 -3.40
C LEU A 48 -17.61 -1.08 -3.85
N ASP A 49 -16.78 -0.92 -4.88
CA ASP A 49 -16.31 0.40 -5.36
C ASP A 49 -15.72 1.28 -4.24
N LEU A 50 -14.93 0.67 -3.36
CA LEU A 50 -14.38 1.32 -2.18
C LEU A 50 -13.17 2.18 -2.49
N ARG A 51 -13.04 3.28 -1.76
CA ARG A 51 -11.79 4.05 -1.72
C ARG A 51 -10.73 3.28 -0.92
N VAL A 52 -9.56 3.13 -1.52
CA VAL A 52 -8.44 2.38 -0.93
C VAL A 52 -7.17 3.20 -1.03
N GLN A 53 -6.40 3.23 0.05
CA GLN A 53 -5.00 3.68 0.05
C GLN A 53 -4.09 2.46 0.11
N PHE A 54 -3.51 2.06 -1.02
CA PHE A 54 -2.46 1.04 -1.00
C PHE A 54 -1.16 1.58 -0.40
N CYS A 55 -0.58 0.80 0.49
CA CYS A 55 0.61 1.16 1.25
C CYS A 55 1.82 1.46 0.35
N LEU A 56 2.31 2.69 0.39
CA LEU A 56 3.50 3.10 -0.36
C LEU A 56 4.79 2.44 0.14
N ALA A 57 4.88 2.03 1.40
CA ALA A 57 6.05 1.32 1.91
C ALA A 57 6.23 -0.05 1.20
N HIS A 58 5.14 -0.76 0.94
CA HIS A 58 5.14 -2.00 0.17
C HIS A 58 5.52 -1.75 -1.29
N LEU A 59 4.94 -0.70 -1.90
CA LEU A 59 5.26 -0.31 -3.27
C LEU A 59 6.76 0.04 -3.43
N ILE A 60 7.33 0.80 -2.49
CA ILE A 60 8.76 1.15 -2.47
C ILE A 60 9.63 -0.11 -2.38
N ARG A 61 9.23 -1.10 -1.57
CA ARG A 61 9.95 -2.38 -1.47
C ARG A 61 9.97 -3.12 -2.81
N ASP A 62 8.82 -3.16 -3.50
CA ASP A 62 8.70 -3.79 -4.81
C ASP A 62 9.51 -3.04 -5.88
N MET A 63 9.50 -1.70 -5.87
CA MET A 63 10.35 -0.89 -6.75
C MET A 63 11.84 -1.09 -6.47
N LYS A 64 12.24 -1.21 -5.19
CA LYS A 64 13.63 -1.55 -4.82
C LYS A 64 14.03 -2.91 -5.40
N TYR A 65 13.15 -3.90 -5.33
CA TYR A 65 13.41 -5.21 -5.93
C TYR A 65 13.72 -5.10 -7.43
N LEU A 66 12.99 -4.27 -8.20
CA LEU A 66 13.29 -4.05 -9.61
C LEU A 66 14.74 -3.56 -9.84
N THR A 67 15.29 -2.80 -8.90
CA THR A 67 16.67 -2.28 -9.03
C THR A 67 17.75 -3.32 -8.75
N THR A 68 17.40 -4.48 -8.20
CA THR A 68 18.34 -5.58 -7.90
C THR A 68 18.42 -6.63 -9.02
N LEU A 69 17.49 -6.57 -9.98
CA LEU A 69 17.47 -7.51 -11.11
C LEU A 69 18.66 -7.27 -12.05
N THR A 70 19.05 -8.29 -12.79
CA THR A 70 20.20 -8.23 -13.72
C THR A 70 19.91 -7.43 -14.99
N ASP A 71 18.62 -7.36 -15.40
CA ASP A 71 18.17 -6.65 -16.58
C ASP A 71 18.31 -5.12 -16.41
N LYS A 72 19.22 -4.51 -17.17
CA LYS A 72 19.54 -3.07 -17.08
C LYS A 72 18.35 -2.14 -17.37
N PRO A 73 17.50 -2.39 -18.39
CA PRO A 73 16.28 -1.61 -18.60
C PRO A 73 15.35 -1.65 -17.40
N THR A 74 15.14 -2.81 -16.78
CA THR A 74 14.31 -2.98 -15.57
C THR A 74 14.90 -2.27 -14.34
N GLN A 75 16.23 -2.36 -14.16
CA GLN A 75 16.91 -1.58 -13.13
C GLN A 75 16.66 -0.07 -13.29
N ALA A 76 16.83 0.45 -14.52
CA ALA A 76 16.64 1.87 -14.81
C ALA A 76 15.19 2.30 -14.58
N TYR A 77 14.23 1.47 -14.96
CA TYR A 77 12.80 1.67 -14.70
C TYR A 77 12.52 1.74 -13.18
N GLY A 78 13.00 0.78 -12.39
CA GLY A 78 12.87 0.78 -10.94
C GLY A 78 13.51 1.99 -10.28
N LYS A 79 14.72 2.40 -10.71
CA LYS A 79 15.42 3.59 -10.19
C LYS A 79 14.65 4.87 -10.47
N ARG A 80 14.06 5.00 -11.66
CA ARG A 80 13.25 6.15 -12.05
C ARG A 80 12.02 6.30 -11.15
N LEU A 81 11.25 5.21 -10.95
CA LEU A 81 10.10 5.21 -10.06
C LEU A 81 10.48 5.53 -8.60
N LEU A 82 11.54 4.92 -8.09
CA LEU A 82 12.07 5.20 -6.75
C LEU A 82 12.51 6.64 -6.57
N GLY A 83 13.11 7.24 -7.59
CA GLY A 83 13.51 8.64 -7.57
C GLY A 83 12.33 9.55 -7.27
N THR A 84 11.26 9.42 -8.07
CA THR A 84 10.07 10.27 -7.95
C THR A 84 9.31 10.03 -6.63
N ILE A 85 9.18 8.76 -6.18
CA ILE A 85 8.48 8.49 -4.92
C ILE A 85 9.26 9.02 -3.70
N ARG A 86 10.60 9.03 -3.76
CA ARG A 86 11.43 9.65 -2.72
C ARG A 86 11.27 11.17 -2.66
N GLU A 87 11.15 11.84 -3.81
CA GLU A 87 10.84 13.27 -3.85
C GLU A 87 9.47 13.56 -3.23
N MET A 88 8.47 12.74 -3.52
CA MET A 88 7.15 12.83 -2.89
C MET A 88 7.27 12.74 -1.35
N PHE A 89 8.00 11.77 -0.83
CA PHE A 89 8.22 11.65 0.63
C PHE A 89 9.02 12.81 1.21
N ARG A 90 10.01 13.36 0.49
CA ARG A 90 10.71 14.58 0.93
C ARG A 90 9.75 15.76 1.06
N THR A 91 8.79 15.91 0.13
CA THR A 91 7.75 16.93 0.22
C THR A 91 6.88 16.72 1.46
N LEU A 92 6.45 15.47 1.74
CA LEU A 92 5.65 15.13 2.92
C LEU A 92 6.40 15.41 4.23
N HIS A 93 7.68 15.03 4.32
CA HIS A 93 8.49 15.25 5.53
C HIS A 93 8.78 16.74 5.81
N ARG A 94 8.72 17.57 4.78
CA ARG A 94 8.97 19.00 4.88
C ARG A 94 7.68 19.83 4.75
N ARG A 95 6.52 19.21 4.90
CA ARG A 95 5.23 19.89 4.69
C ARG A 95 5.06 21.10 5.60
N ASP A 96 5.55 21.03 6.84
CA ASP A 96 5.44 22.11 7.83
C ASP A 96 6.36 23.31 7.51
N GLU A 97 7.34 23.15 6.60
CA GLU A 97 8.25 24.20 6.11
C GLU A 97 7.73 24.86 4.82
N LEU A 98 6.67 24.33 4.23
CA LEU A 98 6.14 24.73 2.92
C LEU A 98 4.72 25.30 3.05
N THR A 99 4.32 26.11 2.09
CA THR A 99 2.91 26.52 2.00
C THR A 99 2.05 25.35 1.54
N GLU A 100 0.82 25.26 2.01
CA GLU A 100 -0.14 24.22 1.62
C GLU A 100 -0.26 24.07 0.10
N GLN A 101 -0.43 25.19 -0.61
CA GLN A 101 -0.47 25.21 -2.08
C GLN A 101 0.79 24.63 -2.73
N THR A 102 1.97 24.85 -2.12
CA THR A 102 3.23 24.28 -2.64
C THR A 102 3.28 22.77 -2.42
N VAL A 103 2.82 22.29 -1.27
CA VAL A 103 2.72 20.87 -0.95
C VAL A 103 1.77 20.17 -1.93
N GLU A 104 0.56 20.67 -2.06
CA GLU A 104 -0.45 20.12 -2.99
C GLU A 104 0.07 20.04 -4.42
N ARG A 105 0.61 21.12 -4.95
CA ARG A 105 1.18 21.13 -6.30
C ARG A 105 2.29 20.10 -6.48
N ARG A 106 3.22 20.01 -5.51
CA ARG A 106 4.34 19.05 -5.59
C ARG A 106 3.86 17.61 -5.51
N LEU A 107 2.90 17.31 -4.65
CA LEU A 107 2.32 15.98 -4.52
C LEU A 107 1.54 15.59 -5.78
N ALA A 108 0.72 16.49 -6.34
CA ALA A 108 0.01 16.28 -7.59
C ALA A 108 0.97 16.00 -8.76
N THR A 109 2.01 16.84 -8.92
CA THR A 109 3.04 16.66 -9.95
C THR A 109 3.79 15.31 -9.77
N ALA A 110 4.12 14.95 -8.54
CA ALA A 110 4.79 13.67 -8.27
C ALA A 110 3.88 12.48 -8.61
N ARG A 111 2.58 12.54 -8.25
CA ARG A 111 1.59 11.53 -8.61
C ARG A 111 1.51 11.34 -10.13
N GLU A 112 1.30 12.41 -10.89
CA GLU A 112 1.23 12.35 -12.36
C GLU A 112 2.51 11.79 -12.98
N THR A 113 3.66 12.21 -12.45
CA THR A 113 4.97 11.73 -12.90
C THR A 113 5.13 10.24 -12.66
N ILE A 114 4.77 9.74 -11.47
CA ILE A 114 4.86 8.31 -11.15
C ILE A 114 3.92 7.50 -12.04
N LEU A 115 2.65 7.92 -12.19
CA LEU A 115 1.68 7.23 -13.05
C LEU A 115 2.17 7.15 -14.51
N SER A 116 2.69 8.25 -15.04
CA SER A 116 3.28 8.28 -16.38
C SER A 116 4.52 7.41 -16.51
N GLN A 117 5.45 7.46 -15.55
CA GLN A 117 6.67 6.65 -15.54
C GLN A 117 6.40 5.16 -15.43
N ALA A 118 5.38 4.79 -14.63
CA ALA A 118 5.01 3.40 -14.40
C ALA A 118 4.36 2.75 -15.63
N THR A 119 3.68 3.52 -16.46
CA THR A 119 2.88 3.00 -17.58
C THR A 119 3.50 3.26 -18.95
N LYS A 120 4.46 4.20 -19.06
CA LYS A 120 5.13 4.52 -20.32
C LYS A 120 6.56 3.99 -20.35
N ARG A 121 7.00 3.51 -21.53
CA ARG A 121 8.36 2.97 -21.76
C ARG A 121 8.71 1.87 -20.75
N VAL A 122 7.78 0.94 -20.58
CA VAL A 122 7.93 -0.21 -19.68
C VAL A 122 8.85 -1.25 -20.32
N PRO A 123 9.87 -1.74 -19.60
CA PRO A 123 10.71 -2.83 -20.09
C PRO A 123 9.92 -4.12 -20.33
N ALA A 124 10.46 -5.00 -21.18
CA ALA A 124 9.81 -6.27 -21.53
C ALA A 124 9.83 -7.32 -20.40
N SER A 125 10.59 -7.09 -19.32
CA SER A 125 10.66 -8.05 -18.21
C SER A 125 9.29 -8.23 -17.55
N ARG A 126 9.01 -9.44 -17.07
CA ARG A 126 7.76 -9.79 -16.39
C ARG A 126 7.51 -8.90 -15.17
N GLU A 127 8.55 -8.60 -14.42
CA GLU A 127 8.49 -7.79 -13.20
C GLU A 127 8.08 -6.34 -13.50
N ALA A 128 8.66 -5.74 -14.55
CA ALA A 128 8.30 -4.39 -14.99
C ALA A 128 6.87 -4.35 -15.55
N GLN A 129 6.48 -5.35 -16.35
CA GLN A 129 5.11 -5.46 -16.86
C GLN A 129 4.07 -5.62 -15.74
N ASN A 130 4.36 -6.44 -14.72
CA ASN A 130 3.49 -6.59 -13.55
C ASN A 130 3.35 -5.27 -12.78
N MET A 131 4.43 -4.49 -12.64
CA MET A 131 4.38 -3.16 -12.03
C MET A 131 3.50 -2.20 -12.85
N ALA A 132 3.67 -2.18 -14.17
CA ALA A 132 2.86 -1.35 -15.06
C ALA A 132 1.37 -1.72 -15.01
N ILE A 133 1.04 -3.01 -15.06
CA ILE A 133 -0.36 -3.50 -14.94
C ILE A 133 -0.98 -3.06 -13.61
N ARG A 134 -0.21 -3.11 -12.52
CA ARG A 134 -0.67 -2.65 -11.20
C ARG A 134 -1.07 -1.17 -11.25
N PHE A 135 -0.24 -0.32 -11.85
CA PHE A 135 -0.53 1.10 -12.00
C PHE A 135 -1.67 1.39 -12.98
N CYS A 136 -1.76 0.66 -14.09
CA CYS A 136 -2.88 0.80 -15.01
C CYS A 136 -4.24 0.47 -14.37
N LYS A 137 -4.27 -0.54 -13.48
CA LYS A 137 -5.53 -0.99 -12.85
C LYS A 137 -5.91 -0.19 -11.59
N HIS A 138 -4.93 0.18 -10.79
CA HIS A 138 -5.15 0.69 -9.45
C HIS A 138 -4.19 1.83 -9.09
N GLY A 139 -3.68 2.57 -10.07
CA GLY A 139 -2.69 3.62 -9.85
C GLY A 139 -3.16 4.69 -8.88
N ASP A 140 -4.41 5.11 -8.99
CA ASP A 140 -4.98 6.16 -8.15
C ASP A 140 -5.08 5.75 -6.67
N ALA A 141 -5.36 4.49 -6.40
CA ALA A 141 -5.44 3.95 -5.04
C ALA A 141 -4.10 3.96 -4.25
N PHE A 142 -2.99 4.29 -4.89
CA PHE A 142 -1.72 4.57 -4.19
C PHE A 142 -1.60 6.01 -3.71
N PHE A 143 -2.50 6.89 -4.10
CA PHE A 143 -2.39 8.34 -3.89
C PHE A 143 -3.66 8.96 -3.27
N GLU A 144 -4.55 8.16 -2.70
CA GLU A 144 -5.76 8.62 -2.01
C GLU A 144 -5.43 9.60 -0.87
N PHE A 145 -4.30 9.42 -0.19
CA PHE A 145 -3.82 10.30 0.86
C PHE A 145 -3.55 11.75 0.41
N ILE A 146 -3.39 12.00 -0.90
CA ILE A 146 -3.18 13.35 -1.44
C ILE A 146 -4.47 14.14 -1.45
N THR A 147 -5.60 13.47 -1.70
CA THR A 147 -6.92 14.10 -1.89
C THR A 147 -7.81 13.98 -0.65
N THR A 148 -7.49 13.04 0.25
CA THR A 148 -8.28 12.77 1.45
C THR A 148 -7.47 13.10 2.71
N PRO A 149 -7.81 14.21 3.42
CA PRO A 149 -7.12 14.59 4.66
C PRO A 149 -7.16 13.48 5.71
N GLY A 150 -6.07 13.34 6.46
CA GLY A 150 -5.98 12.35 7.54
C GLY A 150 -5.63 10.92 7.09
N ILE A 151 -5.55 10.64 5.79
CA ILE A 151 -5.12 9.33 5.31
C ILE A 151 -3.59 9.24 5.28
N ASP A 152 -3.05 8.22 5.95
CA ASP A 152 -1.61 7.93 5.95
C ASP A 152 -1.23 7.24 4.62
N PRO A 153 -0.14 7.63 3.95
CA PRO A 153 0.35 6.95 2.74
C PRO A 153 0.85 5.51 2.99
N THR A 154 0.96 5.11 4.25
CA THR A 154 1.46 3.79 4.65
C THR A 154 0.56 3.14 5.69
N ASN A 155 0.58 1.80 5.77
CA ASN A 155 -0.11 1.05 6.83
C ASN A 155 0.81 0.68 8.01
N ASN A 156 1.90 1.44 8.20
CA ASN A 156 2.91 1.16 9.24
C ASN A 156 2.31 1.06 10.65
N LEU A 157 1.32 1.88 10.98
CA LEU A 157 0.67 1.85 12.29
C LEU A 157 -0.04 0.51 12.56
N ALA A 158 -0.74 -0.05 11.56
CA ALA A 158 -1.37 -1.35 11.68
C ALA A 158 -0.32 -2.48 11.76
N GLU A 159 0.77 -2.36 11.00
CA GLU A 159 1.89 -3.32 11.06
C GLU A 159 2.60 -3.28 12.42
N GLN A 160 2.79 -2.11 13.01
CA GLN A 160 3.33 -1.97 14.36
C GLN A 160 2.40 -2.57 15.40
N ALA A 161 1.09 -2.35 15.30
CA ALA A 161 0.11 -2.91 16.23
C ALA A 161 0.11 -4.44 16.25
N ILE A 162 0.29 -5.10 15.09
CA ILE A 162 0.31 -6.57 15.02
C ILE A 162 1.71 -7.17 15.30
N ARG A 163 2.73 -6.35 15.45
CA ARG A 163 4.13 -6.80 15.52
C ARG A 163 4.39 -7.80 16.65
N PHE A 164 3.80 -7.60 17.83
CA PHE A 164 3.95 -8.52 18.96
C PHE A 164 3.37 -9.90 18.66
N VAL A 165 2.20 -9.97 18.00
CA VAL A 165 1.58 -11.24 17.57
C VAL A 165 2.47 -11.98 16.56
N VAL A 166 3.09 -11.24 15.63
CA VAL A 166 4.02 -11.83 14.65
C VAL A 166 5.29 -12.33 15.31
N LEU A 167 5.81 -11.62 16.33
CA LEU A 167 6.98 -12.07 17.09
C LEU A 167 6.66 -13.29 17.93
N ASP A 168 5.55 -13.28 18.67
CA ASP A 168 5.08 -14.43 19.44
C ASP A 168 4.91 -15.67 18.56
N ARG A 169 4.26 -15.53 17.41
CA ARG A 169 4.12 -16.61 16.44
C ARG A 169 5.47 -17.17 15.95
N LYS A 170 6.50 -16.34 15.83
CA LYS A 170 7.85 -16.82 15.46
C LYS A 170 8.50 -17.61 16.58
N VAL A 171 8.32 -17.20 17.82
CA VAL A 171 8.87 -17.88 19.01
C VAL A 171 8.12 -19.17 19.30
N THR A 172 6.80 -19.15 19.30
CA THR A 172 5.94 -20.29 19.62
C THR A 172 5.66 -21.22 18.45
N GLN A 173 6.17 -20.91 17.25
CA GLN A 173 5.88 -21.58 15.98
C GLN A 173 4.39 -21.52 15.58
N GLY A 174 3.64 -20.61 16.20
CA GLY A 174 2.23 -20.35 15.92
C GLY A 174 1.27 -21.35 16.53
N THR A 175 0.00 -21.03 16.44
CA THR A 175 -1.11 -21.89 16.92
C THR A 175 -1.45 -22.91 15.83
N ARG A 176 -1.43 -24.21 16.16
CA ARG A 176 -1.70 -25.32 15.24
C ARG A 176 -3.08 -25.96 15.42
N SER A 177 -3.89 -25.48 16.38
CA SER A 177 -5.21 -26.03 16.70
C SER A 177 -6.22 -24.91 16.98
N GLU A 178 -7.50 -25.27 16.97
CA GLU A 178 -8.57 -24.34 17.36
C GLU A 178 -8.42 -23.87 18.80
N LYS A 179 -8.10 -24.80 19.73
CA LYS A 179 -7.85 -24.50 21.13
C LYS A 179 -6.68 -23.54 21.38
N GLY A 180 -5.70 -23.50 20.48
CA GLY A 180 -4.56 -22.57 20.59
C GLY A 180 -4.88 -21.17 20.02
N ARG A 181 -6.12 -20.93 19.53
CA ARG A 181 -6.58 -19.61 19.05
C ARG A 181 -7.42 -18.87 20.09
N GLU A 182 -7.96 -19.58 21.08
CA GLU A 182 -8.67 -19.03 22.24
C GLU A 182 -7.66 -18.41 23.24
#